data_2791ae9b04ec1047f3007a1b1bcfaf70
#
_entry.id   2791ae9b04ec1047f3007a1b1bcfaf70
#
_cell.length_a   1.000
_cell.length_b   1.000
_cell.length_c   1.000
_cell.angle_alpha   90.00
_cell.angle_beta   90.00
_cell.angle_gamma   90.00
#
_symmetry.space_group_name_H-M   'P 1'
#
loop_
_entity.id
_entity.type
_entity.pdbx_description
1 polymer ?
#
loop_
_entity_poly.entity_id
_entity_poly.type
_entity_poly.pdbx_seq_one_letter_code
_entity_poly.pdbx_strand_id
1 'polypeptide(L)'
;MQNSKILEMLDKGQTEELKGLLQDEIYANSLKSNPSAKKRYAAMKRYLKTISEARPILTKPCEVEFEGEKYNSFTNSYSLVLTKESCGEIPMCDEPDRYPDVTRLVHREGDLEKVDFNKVLAEAKSKGYKYSKNAIHNNDYLMKYNDGYFRIGLVDITYGVIDEGKEIDVYFNGKNRPITIENDLGIGIVLPIRTDGELEGSVIIEVKGE
;
A
#
# COMPACT_ATOMS: atom_id res chain seq x y z
N MET A 1 -29.27 -1.85 1.81
CA MET A 1 -29.81 -2.48 3.06
C MET A 1 -31.33 -2.31 3.06
N GLN A 2 -32.11 -3.29 3.54
CA GLN A 2 -33.57 -3.14 3.61
C GLN A 2 -33.93 -2.18 4.76
N ASN A 3 -34.83 -1.22 4.50
CA ASN A 3 -35.23 -0.19 5.46
C ASN A 3 -35.73 -0.74 6.82
N SER A 4 -36.36 -1.94 6.79
CA SER A 4 -36.79 -2.64 8.01
C SER A 4 -35.66 -3.00 8.98
N LYS A 5 -34.50 -3.41 8.45
CA LYS A 5 -33.34 -3.75 9.26
C LYS A 5 -32.71 -2.50 9.90
N ILE A 6 -32.71 -1.38 9.18
CA ILE A 6 -32.24 -0.09 9.70
C ILE A 6 -33.08 0.35 10.91
N LEU A 7 -34.42 0.30 10.76
CA LEU A 7 -35.34 0.66 11.83
C LEU A 7 -35.18 -0.25 13.06
N GLU A 8 -35.07 -1.56 12.85
CA GLU A 8 -34.84 -2.54 13.92
C GLU A 8 -33.57 -2.26 14.73
N MET A 9 -32.49 -1.89 14.04
CA MET A 9 -31.21 -1.57 14.69
C MET A 9 -31.27 -0.25 15.48
N LEU A 10 -31.97 0.76 14.95
CA LEU A 10 -32.22 2.01 15.66
C LEU A 10 -33.05 1.79 16.92
N ASP A 11 -34.11 1.00 16.84
CA ASP A 11 -34.97 0.66 17.98
C ASP A 11 -34.23 -0.12 19.09
N LYS A 12 -33.21 -0.89 18.71
CA LYS A 12 -32.32 -1.61 19.65
C LYS A 12 -31.16 -0.76 20.18
N GLY A 13 -31.05 0.51 19.78
CA GLY A 13 -29.97 1.38 20.18
C GLY A 13 -28.60 1.01 19.61
N GLN A 14 -28.54 0.19 18.55
CA GLN A 14 -27.32 -0.27 17.88
C GLN A 14 -26.77 0.80 16.90
N THR A 15 -26.62 2.02 17.38
CA THR A 15 -26.30 3.18 16.54
C THR A 15 -24.93 3.09 15.88
N GLU A 16 -23.91 2.62 16.61
CA GLU A 16 -22.54 2.50 16.07
C GLU A 16 -22.42 1.36 15.05
N GLU A 17 -23.08 0.22 15.32
CA GLU A 17 -23.12 -0.90 14.35
C GLU A 17 -23.86 -0.49 13.08
N LEU A 18 -24.98 0.23 13.21
CA LEU A 18 -25.71 0.75 12.05
C LEU A 18 -24.89 1.76 11.26
N LYS A 19 -24.15 2.64 11.93
CA LYS A 19 -23.26 3.61 11.29
C LYS A 19 -22.17 2.91 10.49
N GLY A 20 -21.55 1.86 11.06
CA GLY A 20 -20.57 1.03 10.35
C GLY A 20 -21.15 0.41 9.08
N LEU A 21 -22.33 -0.23 9.17
CA LEU A 21 -22.99 -0.84 8.01
C LEU A 21 -23.37 0.17 6.92
N LEU A 22 -23.79 1.38 7.32
CA LEU A 22 -24.08 2.45 6.35
C LEU A 22 -22.82 2.96 5.66
N GLN A 23 -21.72 3.09 6.41
CA GLN A 23 -20.42 3.48 5.83
C GLN A 23 -19.93 2.44 4.83
N ASP A 24 -20.05 1.15 5.15
CA ASP A 24 -19.70 0.05 4.24
C ASP A 24 -20.54 0.08 2.97
N GLU A 25 -21.86 0.32 3.08
CA GLU A 25 -22.75 0.41 1.92
C GLU A 25 -22.44 1.64 1.04
N ILE A 26 -22.15 2.79 1.66
CA ILE A 26 -21.72 4.00 0.95
C ILE A 26 -20.41 3.71 0.23
N TYR A 27 -19.45 3.08 0.90
CA TYR A 27 -18.16 2.73 0.30
C TYR A 27 -18.32 1.73 -0.84
N ALA A 28 -19.10 0.66 -0.66
CA ALA A 28 -19.37 -0.32 -1.71
C ALA A 28 -20.04 0.32 -2.95
N ASN A 29 -20.92 1.30 -2.75
CA ASN A 29 -21.52 2.05 -3.85
C ASN A 29 -20.51 3.00 -4.52
N SER A 30 -19.62 3.64 -3.76
CA SER A 30 -18.54 4.46 -4.32
C SER A 30 -17.59 3.66 -5.18
N LEU A 31 -17.28 2.42 -4.81
CA LEU A 31 -16.46 1.51 -5.62
C LEU A 31 -17.10 1.16 -6.96
N LYS A 32 -18.44 1.12 -7.04
CA LYS A 32 -19.15 0.87 -8.31
C LYS A 32 -19.03 2.04 -9.28
N SER A 33 -19.00 3.26 -8.76
CA SER A 33 -18.95 4.50 -9.55
C SER A 33 -17.52 5.01 -9.80
N ASN A 34 -16.51 4.52 -9.05
CA ASN A 34 -15.12 4.95 -9.14
C ASN A 34 -14.18 3.77 -9.44
N PRO A 35 -13.80 3.54 -10.70
CA PRO A 35 -12.90 2.45 -11.09
C PRO A 35 -11.52 2.52 -10.41
N SER A 36 -11.01 3.73 -10.15
CA SER A 36 -9.71 3.91 -9.47
C SER A 36 -9.78 3.49 -8.00
N ALA A 37 -10.83 3.87 -7.27
CA ALA A 37 -11.04 3.40 -5.89
C ALA A 37 -11.20 1.87 -5.83
N LYS A 38 -11.92 1.27 -6.80
CA LYS A 38 -12.04 -0.18 -6.92
C LYS A 38 -10.68 -0.85 -7.13
N LYS A 39 -9.82 -0.26 -7.97
CA LYS A 39 -8.46 -0.76 -8.23
C LYS A 39 -7.60 -0.70 -6.96
N ARG A 40 -7.63 0.42 -6.21
CA ARG A 40 -6.91 0.58 -4.95
C ARG A 40 -7.41 -0.40 -3.88
N TYR A 41 -8.71 -0.57 -3.73
CA TYR A 41 -9.28 -1.56 -2.81
C TYR A 41 -8.85 -3.00 -3.13
N ALA A 42 -8.82 -3.37 -4.42
CA ALA A 42 -8.26 -4.65 -4.84
C ALA A 42 -6.77 -4.77 -4.52
N ALA A 43 -6.01 -3.68 -4.61
CA ALA A 43 -4.60 -3.63 -4.22
C ALA A 43 -4.41 -3.81 -2.71
N MET A 44 -5.26 -3.20 -1.87
CA MET A 44 -5.25 -3.41 -0.41
C MET A 44 -5.43 -4.90 -0.07
N LYS A 45 -6.45 -5.55 -0.65
CA LYS A 45 -6.69 -6.99 -0.46
C LYS A 45 -5.51 -7.84 -0.94
N ARG A 46 -4.88 -7.45 -2.04
CA ARG A 46 -3.68 -8.12 -2.58
C ARG A 46 -2.49 -7.92 -1.65
N TYR A 47 -2.31 -6.73 -1.09
CA TYR A 47 -1.26 -6.40 -0.13
C TYR A 47 -1.35 -7.30 1.12
N LEU A 48 -2.53 -7.40 1.73
CA LEU A 48 -2.76 -8.23 2.92
C LEU A 48 -2.40 -9.70 2.69
N LYS A 49 -2.60 -10.22 1.48
CA LYS A 49 -2.21 -11.60 1.11
C LYS A 49 -0.69 -11.83 1.09
N THR A 50 0.12 -10.77 1.13
CA THR A 50 1.58 -10.88 1.19
C THR A 50 2.11 -11.01 2.62
N ILE A 51 1.26 -10.79 3.62
CA ILE A 51 1.65 -10.81 5.02
C ILE A 51 1.76 -12.26 5.50
N SER A 52 2.82 -12.54 6.23
CA SER A 52 3.05 -13.88 6.80
C SER A 52 2.09 -14.14 7.96
N GLU A 53 1.48 -15.33 7.98
CA GLU A 53 0.65 -15.81 9.08
C GLU A 53 1.41 -15.91 10.43
N ALA A 54 2.74 -15.99 10.37
CA ALA A 54 3.58 -15.92 11.56
C ALA A 54 3.56 -14.56 12.27
N ARG A 55 2.94 -13.54 11.66
CA ARG A 55 2.79 -12.19 12.21
C ARG A 55 1.33 -11.77 12.20
N PRO A 56 0.47 -12.40 13.02
CA PRO A 56 -0.99 -12.23 12.95
C PRO A 56 -1.43 -10.77 13.17
N ILE A 57 -0.70 -10.00 13.97
CA ILE A 57 -1.02 -8.58 14.21
C ILE A 57 -0.95 -7.72 12.94
N LEU A 58 -0.15 -8.11 11.95
CA LEU A 58 -0.02 -7.37 10.69
C LEU A 58 -1.03 -7.79 9.62
N THR A 59 -1.77 -8.90 9.84
CA THR A 59 -2.72 -9.43 8.84
C THR A 59 -3.96 -8.56 8.66
N LYS A 60 -4.16 -7.59 9.56
CA LYS A 60 -5.22 -6.59 9.50
C LYS A 60 -4.60 -5.20 9.45
N PRO A 61 -5.17 -4.25 8.68
CA PRO A 61 -4.73 -2.86 8.74
C PRO A 61 -5.05 -2.26 10.10
N CYS A 62 -4.25 -1.27 10.50
CA CYS A 62 -4.44 -0.55 11.75
C CYS A 62 -4.57 0.96 11.48
N GLU A 63 -5.51 1.62 12.15
CA GLU A 63 -5.57 3.08 12.13
C GLU A 63 -4.37 3.64 12.91
N VAL A 64 -3.64 4.55 12.30
CA VAL A 64 -2.50 5.25 12.91
C VAL A 64 -2.64 6.75 12.66
N GLU A 65 -2.10 7.55 13.58
CA GLU A 65 -2.01 9.00 13.41
C GLU A 65 -0.59 9.36 12.97
N PHE A 66 -0.49 10.16 11.92
CA PHE A 66 0.77 10.69 11.43
C PHE A 66 0.59 12.14 10.97
N GLU A 67 1.41 13.06 11.50
CA GLU A 67 1.36 14.51 11.22
C GLU A 67 -0.03 15.14 11.44
N GLY A 68 -0.77 14.63 12.44
CA GLY A 68 -2.11 15.11 12.79
C GLY A 68 -3.24 14.60 11.91
N GLU A 69 -2.95 13.70 11.00
CA GLU A 69 -3.93 13.04 10.13
C GLU A 69 -4.05 11.54 10.43
N LYS A 70 -5.23 10.97 10.15
CA LYS A 70 -5.50 9.55 10.33
C LYS A 70 -5.27 8.78 9.04
N TYR A 71 -4.57 7.67 9.15
CA TYR A 71 -4.26 6.76 8.06
C TYR A 71 -4.60 5.32 8.43
N ASN A 72 -4.98 4.54 7.43
CA ASN A 72 -4.99 3.09 7.52
C ASN A 72 -3.62 2.55 7.12
N SER A 73 -2.96 1.85 8.04
CA SER A 73 -1.61 1.31 7.86
C SER A 73 -1.62 -0.14 7.44
N PHE A 74 -0.83 -0.47 6.43
CA PHE A 74 -0.56 -1.83 5.94
C PHE A 74 0.95 -2.05 5.93
N THR A 75 1.44 -3.12 6.54
CA THR A 75 2.86 -3.48 6.45
C THR A 75 3.07 -4.99 6.35
N ASN A 76 3.99 -5.40 5.48
CA ASN A 76 4.44 -6.80 5.35
C ASN A 76 5.89 -7.00 5.78
N SER A 77 6.48 -6.03 6.48
CA SER A 77 7.88 -5.97 6.94
C SER A 77 8.91 -5.66 5.85
N TYR A 78 8.52 -5.60 4.59
CA TYR A 78 9.37 -5.21 3.46
C TYR A 78 8.89 -3.91 2.80
N SER A 79 7.65 -3.58 3.04
CA SER A 79 7.05 -2.33 2.63
C SER A 79 5.97 -1.91 3.62
N LEU A 80 5.59 -0.65 3.55
CA LEU A 80 4.55 -0.02 4.35
C LEU A 80 3.68 0.85 3.44
N VAL A 81 2.39 0.90 3.72
CA VAL A 81 1.48 1.91 3.16
C VAL A 81 0.68 2.55 4.28
N LEU A 82 0.65 3.87 4.29
CA LEU A 82 -0.29 4.69 5.04
C LEU A 82 -1.26 5.28 4.02
N THR A 83 -2.55 4.98 4.11
CA THR A 83 -3.54 5.49 3.16
C THR A 83 -4.73 6.14 3.86
N LYS A 84 -5.22 7.24 3.29
CA LYS A 84 -6.46 7.91 3.71
C LYS A 84 -7.71 7.21 3.15
N GLU A 85 -7.53 6.28 2.21
CA GLU A 85 -8.63 5.51 1.64
C GLU A 85 -9.27 4.59 2.68
N SER A 86 -10.60 4.48 2.63
CA SER A 86 -11.33 3.55 3.49
C SER A 86 -10.95 2.10 3.20
N CYS A 87 -10.80 1.31 4.25
CA CYS A 87 -10.63 -0.13 4.16
C CYS A 87 -11.92 -0.88 3.82
N GLY A 88 -13.09 -0.22 3.89
CA GLY A 88 -14.40 -0.84 3.64
C GLY A 88 -14.61 -2.08 4.50
N GLU A 89 -14.91 -3.21 3.87
CA GLU A 89 -15.15 -4.50 4.53
C GLU A 89 -13.87 -5.23 5.02
N ILE A 90 -12.69 -4.64 4.84
CA ILE A 90 -11.45 -5.25 5.35
C ILE A 90 -11.43 -5.14 6.87
N PRO A 91 -11.36 -6.26 7.62
CA PRO A 91 -11.33 -6.20 9.08
C PRO A 91 -10.12 -5.42 9.57
N MET A 92 -10.34 -4.47 10.47
CA MET A 92 -9.30 -3.68 11.12
C MET A 92 -8.65 -4.43 12.26
N CYS A 93 -7.47 -3.97 12.68
CA CYS A 93 -6.75 -4.50 13.82
C CYS A 93 -7.56 -4.33 15.12
N ASP A 94 -7.67 -5.40 15.91
CA ASP A 94 -8.42 -5.40 17.18
C ASP A 94 -7.53 -4.96 18.36
N GLU A 95 -6.21 -4.94 18.19
CA GLU A 95 -5.22 -4.65 19.22
C GLU A 95 -4.25 -3.55 18.74
N PRO A 96 -4.72 -2.29 18.59
CA PRO A 96 -3.90 -1.21 18.02
C PRO A 96 -2.63 -0.92 18.86
N ASP A 97 -2.68 -1.09 20.16
CA ASP A 97 -1.53 -0.87 21.06
C ASP A 97 -0.37 -1.87 20.83
N ARG A 98 -0.66 -3.01 20.21
CA ARG A 98 0.34 -4.03 19.84
C ARG A 98 0.83 -3.90 18.41
N TYR A 99 0.18 -3.05 17.61
CA TYR A 99 0.63 -2.78 16.25
C TYR A 99 1.94 -2.00 16.31
N PRO A 100 2.94 -2.33 15.46
CA PRO A 100 4.22 -1.62 15.51
C PRO A 100 4.05 -0.16 15.16
N ASP A 101 4.84 0.70 15.81
CA ASP A 101 4.95 2.11 15.39
C ASP A 101 5.69 2.18 14.04
N VAL A 102 4.90 2.26 12.98
CA VAL A 102 5.39 2.28 11.60
C VAL A 102 5.63 3.70 11.08
N THR A 103 5.10 4.71 11.75
CA THR A 103 5.19 6.11 11.31
C THR A 103 6.63 6.63 11.34
N ARG A 104 7.45 6.10 12.26
CA ARG A 104 8.89 6.40 12.34
C ARG A 104 9.71 5.94 11.12
N LEU A 105 9.12 5.15 10.23
CA LEU A 105 9.78 4.68 9.01
C LEU A 105 9.62 5.67 7.85
N VAL A 106 8.78 6.69 8.00
CA VAL A 106 8.61 7.74 7.00
C VAL A 106 9.81 8.67 7.03
N HIS A 107 10.58 8.70 5.95
CA HIS A 107 11.73 9.59 5.76
C HIS A 107 11.55 10.39 4.49
N ARG A 108 11.68 11.72 4.58
CA ARG A 108 11.58 12.68 3.47
C ARG A 108 12.83 13.55 3.37
N GLU A 109 13.97 13.03 3.86
CA GLU A 109 15.25 13.78 3.95
C GLU A 109 16.07 13.72 2.66
N GLY A 110 15.68 12.81 1.74
CA GLY A 110 16.40 12.58 0.49
C GLY A 110 15.97 13.53 -0.64
N ASP A 111 16.58 13.32 -1.79
CA ASP A 111 16.20 14.03 -3.02
C ASP A 111 14.77 13.72 -3.41
N LEU A 112 14.00 14.77 -3.70
CA LEU A 112 12.62 14.67 -4.16
C LEU A 112 12.58 14.69 -5.68
N GLU A 113 12.00 13.67 -6.26
CA GLU A 113 11.78 13.54 -7.70
C GLU A 113 10.35 13.08 -7.99
N LYS A 114 9.87 13.27 -9.21
CA LYS A 114 8.59 12.72 -9.67
C LYS A 114 8.82 11.47 -10.50
N VAL A 115 8.04 10.42 -10.21
CA VAL A 115 8.14 9.13 -10.92
C VAL A 115 6.75 8.67 -11.37
N ASP A 116 6.65 8.27 -12.63
CA ASP A 116 5.48 7.59 -13.17
C ASP A 116 5.62 6.06 -12.99
N PHE A 117 5.18 5.54 -11.87
CA PHE A 117 5.23 4.08 -11.63
C PHE A 117 4.34 3.28 -12.56
N ASN A 118 3.35 3.86 -13.22
CA ASN A 118 2.58 3.14 -14.23
C ASN A 118 3.47 2.81 -15.45
N LYS A 119 4.36 3.74 -15.86
CA LYS A 119 5.35 3.46 -16.92
C LYS A 119 6.35 2.39 -16.47
N VAL A 120 6.87 2.50 -15.26
CA VAL A 120 7.80 1.50 -14.67
C VAL A 120 7.19 0.10 -14.68
N LEU A 121 5.96 -0.03 -14.20
CA LEU A 121 5.25 -1.31 -14.14
C LEU A 121 4.86 -1.81 -15.54
N ALA A 122 4.55 -0.92 -16.48
CA ALA A 122 4.29 -1.29 -17.88
C ALA A 122 5.56 -1.85 -18.56
N GLU A 123 6.72 -1.21 -18.33
CA GLU A 123 8.00 -1.71 -18.81
C GLU A 123 8.33 -3.08 -18.21
N ALA A 124 8.19 -3.23 -16.89
CA ALA A 124 8.41 -4.52 -16.24
C ALA A 124 7.52 -5.62 -16.84
N LYS A 125 6.24 -5.33 -17.07
CA LYS A 125 5.29 -6.26 -17.71
C LYS A 125 5.69 -6.61 -19.14
N SER A 126 6.18 -5.66 -19.93
CA SER A 126 6.67 -5.91 -21.29
C SER A 126 7.88 -6.85 -21.32
N LYS A 127 8.68 -6.84 -20.24
CA LYS A 127 9.83 -7.74 -20.03
C LYS A 127 9.44 -9.07 -19.35
N GLY A 128 8.14 -9.33 -19.15
CA GLY A 128 7.62 -10.61 -18.62
C GLY A 128 7.22 -10.60 -17.15
N TYR A 129 7.33 -9.47 -16.43
CA TYR A 129 6.85 -9.38 -15.06
C TYR A 129 5.37 -9.73 -14.96
N LYS A 130 5.05 -10.64 -14.04
CA LYS A 130 3.69 -10.95 -13.62
C LYS A 130 3.64 -10.94 -12.11
N TYR A 131 2.70 -10.18 -11.57
CA TYR A 131 2.51 -10.18 -10.12
C TYR A 131 2.18 -11.59 -9.64
N SER A 132 2.86 -12.01 -8.58
CA SER A 132 2.55 -13.22 -7.80
C SER A 132 2.85 -12.95 -6.32
N LYS A 133 2.31 -13.76 -5.41
CA LYS A 133 2.62 -13.64 -3.97
C LYS A 133 4.15 -13.72 -3.72
N ASN A 134 4.87 -14.48 -4.54
CA ASN A 134 6.32 -14.66 -4.42
C ASN A 134 7.12 -13.48 -5.00
N ALA A 135 6.52 -12.65 -5.86
CA ALA A 135 7.21 -11.51 -6.50
C ALA A 135 7.75 -10.48 -5.50
N ILE A 136 7.22 -10.47 -4.27
CA ILE A 136 7.73 -9.60 -3.21
C ILE A 136 8.99 -10.16 -2.51
N HIS A 137 9.30 -11.43 -2.72
CA HIS A 137 10.40 -12.14 -2.05
C HIS A 137 11.56 -12.45 -2.99
N ASN A 138 11.33 -12.54 -4.29
CA ASN A 138 12.36 -12.86 -5.28
C ASN A 138 12.94 -11.59 -5.91
N ASN A 139 14.13 -11.76 -6.49
CA ASN A 139 14.85 -10.67 -7.17
C ASN A 139 14.75 -10.79 -8.71
N ASP A 140 13.78 -11.53 -9.25
CA ASP A 140 13.65 -11.76 -10.70
C ASP A 140 13.46 -10.44 -11.47
N TYR A 141 12.73 -9.49 -10.87
CA TYR A 141 12.46 -8.17 -11.42
C TYR A 141 12.77 -7.08 -10.41
N LEU A 142 13.70 -6.22 -10.76
CA LEU A 142 14.18 -5.13 -9.90
C LEU A 142 13.98 -3.78 -10.58
N MET A 143 13.53 -2.81 -9.82
CA MET A 143 13.64 -1.39 -10.14
C MET A 143 14.99 -0.89 -9.64
N LYS A 144 15.79 -0.32 -10.53
CA LYS A 144 16.97 0.47 -10.15
C LYS A 144 16.57 1.93 -10.17
N TYR A 145 16.66 2.56 -9.01
CA TYR A 145 16.38 3.97 -8.83
C TYR A 145 17.58 4.62 -8.15
N ASN A 146 18.21 5.54 -8.86
CA ASN A 146 19.54 6.06 -8.51
C ASN A 146 20.54 4.88 -8.33
N ASP A 147 21.15 4.74 -7.16
CA ASP A 147 22.07 3.64 -6.83
C ASP A 147 21.41 2.53 -5.96
N GLY A 148 20.11 2.62 -5.72
CA GLY A 148 19.32 1.64 -4.97
C GLY A 148 18.58 0.64 -5.87
N TYR A 149 18.33 -0.56 -5.34
CA TYR A 149 17.56 -1.61 -6.03
C TYR A 149 16.36 -2.00 -5.18
N PHE A 150 15.20 -2.10 -5.83
CA PHE A 150 13.91 -2.37 -5.17
C PHE A 150 13.17 -3.48 -5.93
N ARG A 151 12.55 -4.40 -5.23
CA ARG A 151 11.73 -5.44 -5.87
C ARG A 151 10.51 -4.82 -6.54
N ILE A 152 10.33 -5.07 -7.82
CA ILE A 152 9.14 -4.61 -8.56
C ILE A 152 7.84 -5.09 -7.91
N GLY A 153 7.83 -6.31 -7.36
CA GLY A 153 6.67 -6.83 -6.65
C GLY A 153 6.28 -6.00 -5.42
N LEU A 154 7.24 -5.47 -4.66
CA LEU A 154 6.97 -4.56 -3.54
C LEU A 154 6.49 -3.20 -4.03
N VAL A 155 7.11 -2.65 -5.08
CA VAL A 155 6.68 -1.39 -5.70
C VAL A 155 5.24 -1.52 -6.20
N ASP A 156 4.90 -2.58 -6.94
CA ASP A 156 3.56 -2.82 -7.52
C ASP A 156 2.46 -2.85 -6.44
N ILE A 157 2.68 -3.59 -5.34
CA ILE A 157 1.65 -3.67 -4.29
C ILE A 157 1.55 -2.39 -3.47
N THR A 158 2.68 -1.72 -3.20
CA THR A 158 2.73 -0.51 -2.38
C THR A 158 2.10 0.66 -3.13
N TYR A 159 2.58 0.93 -4.35
CA TYR A 159 2.03 1.97 -5.20
C TYR A 159 0.56 1.72 -5.55
N GLY A 160 0.18 0.46 -5.81
CA GLY A 160 -1.19 0.11 -6.18
C GLY A 160 -2.26 0.52 -5.16
N VAL A 161 -1.91 0.67 -3.87
CA VAL A 161 -2.83 1.12 -2.82
C VAL A 161 -3.10 2.63 -2.88
N ILE A 162 -2.13 3.41 -3.37
CA ILE A 162 -2.20 4.88 -3.45
C ILE A 162 -2.18 5.40 -4.89
N ASP A 163 -2.39 4.52 -5.89
CA ASP A 163 -2.35 4.87 -7.31
C ASP A 163 -3.49 5.81 -7.72
N GLU A 164 -3.14 7.01 -8.16
CA GLU A 164 -4.04 7.98 -8.76
C GLU A 164 -3.95 8.04 -10.30
N GLY A 165 -3.10 7.22 -10.90
CA GLY A 165 -2.85 7.25 -12.35
C GLY A 165 -1.98 8.41 -12.81
N LYS A 166 -1.27 9.06 -11.89
CA LYS A 166 -0.37 10.21 -12.12
C LYS A 166 1.04 9.88 -11.66
N GLU A 167 1.96 10.78 -11.95
CA GLU A 167 3.27 10.81 -11.31
C GLU A 167 3.12 11.03 -9.81
N ILE A 168 4.05 10.45 -9.06
CA ILE A 168 4.05 10.50 -7.60
C ILE A 168 5.38 11.05 -7.10
N ASP A 169 5.36 11.74 -5.99
CA ASP A 169 6.55 12.21 -5.32
C ASP A 169 7.34 11.04 -4.72
N VAL A 170 8.63 10.99 -4.99
CA VAL A 170 9.54 9.95 -4.49
C VAL A 170 10.73 10.60 -3.80
N TYR A 171 10.94 10.24 -2.55
CA TYR A 171 12.11 10.65 -1.77
C TYR A 171 13.13 9.51 -1.76
N PHE A 172 14.29 9.76 -2.36
CA PHE A 172 15.40 8.82 -2.35
C PHE A 172 16.34 9.12 -1.18
N ASN A 173 16.28 8.30 -0.17
CA ASN A 173 17.03 8.49 1.08
C ASN A 173 18.43 7.82 1.08
N GLY A 174 18.88 7.30 -0.08
CA GLY A 174 20.19 6.65 -0.26
C GLY A 174 20.11 5.15 -0.56
N LYS A 175 21.19 4.58 -1.07
CA LYS A 175 21.29 3.21 -1.62
C LYS A 175 20.70 2.10 -0.74
N ASN A 176 20.95 2.17 0.57
CA ASN A 176 20.54 1.13 1.53
C ASN A 176 19.40 1.58 2.44
N ARG A 177 18.71 2.65 2.07
CA ARG A 177 17.57 3.20 2.80
C ARG A 177 16.27 2.99 2.00
N PRO A 178 15.12 2.96 2.67
CA PRO A 178 13.84 2.90 1.99
C PRO A 178 13.64 4.10 1.07
N ILE A 179 12.95 3.88 -0.05
CA ILE A 179 12.30 5.00 -0.75
C ILE A 179 10.95 5.29 -0.07
N THR A 180 10.61 6.58 -0.01
CA THR A 180 9.27 7.04 0.35
C THR A 180 8.58 7.54 -0.91
N ILE A 181 7.38 7.04 -1.18
CA ILE A 181 6.52 7.48 -2.28
C ILE A 181 5.28 8.14 -1.67
N GLU A 182 4.84 9.28 -2.20
CA GLU A 182 3.79 10.05 -1.55
C GLU A 182 2.90 10.80 -2.55
N ASN A 183 1.61 10.89 -2.23
CA ASN A 183 0.62 11.75 -2.87
C ASN A 183 -0.51 12.10 -1.88
N ASP A 184 -1.57 12.74 -2.38
CA ASP A 184 -2.72 13.16 -1.56
C ASP A 184 -3.46 11.98 -0.89
N LEU A 185 -3.38 10.77 -1.47
CA LEU A 185 -4.05 9.56 -0.96
C LEU A 185 -3.24 8.86 0.13
N GLY A 186 -1.92 9.07 0.19
CA GLY A 186 -1.12 8.40 1.20
C GLY A 186 0.38 8.33 0.91
N ILE A 187 1.04 7.54 1.75
CA ILE A 187 2.48 7.38 1.80
C ILE A 187 2.80 5.89 1.66
N GLY A 188 3.70 5.56 0.75
CA GLY A 188 4.24 4.22 0.60
C GLY A 188 5.74 4.20 0.93
N ILE A 189 6.20 3.12 1.56
CA ILE A 189 7.61 2.89 1.84
C ILE A 189 8.00 1.55 1.28
N VAL A 190 9.10 1.50 0.53
CA VAL A 190 9.64 0.26 -0.02
C VAL A 190 11.09 0.12 0.41
N LEU A 191 11.40 -1.03 1.06
CA LEU A 191 12.76 -1.34 1.48
C LEU A 191 13.60 -1.74 0.26
N PRO A 192 14.87 -1.29 0.20
CA PRO A 192 15.82 -1.72 -0.80
C PRO A 192 16.24 -3.17 -0.56
N ILE A 193 16.75 -3.82 -1.60
CA ILE A 193 17.55 -5.03 -1.44
C ILE A 193 19.02 -4.64 -1.16
N ARG A 194 19.65 -5.36 -0.25
CA ARG A 194 21.10 -5.23 -0.06
C ARG A 194 21.81 -5.97 -1.18
N THR A 195 22.64 -5.25 -1.93
CA THR A 195 23.36 -5.80 -3.09
C THR A 195 24.82 -6.03 -2.71
N ASP A 196 25.07 -6.93 -1.75
CA ASP A 196 26.44 -7.38 -1.43
C ASP A 196 26.90 -8.51 -2.37
N GLY A 197 26.05 -8.87 -3.35
CA GLY A 197 26.26 -9.93 -4.33
C GLY A 197 25.77 -9.57 -5.73
N GLU A 198 26.07 -10.46 -6.67
CA GLU A 198 25.69 -10.33 -8.06
C GLU A 198 24.17 -10.40 -8.22
N LEU A 199 23.62 -9.48 -9.02
CA LEU A 199 22.21 -9.49 -9.42
C LEU A 199 22.03 -10.36 -10.69
N GLU A 200 22.81 -11.47 -10.77
CA GLU A 200 22.76 -12.39 -11.91
C GLU A 200 21.36 -12.93 -12.11
N GLY A 201 20.90 -12.84 -13.36
CA GLY A 201 19.58 -13.33 -13.78
C GLY A 201 18.40 -12.37 -13.49
N SER A 202 18.62 -11.26 -12.80
CA SER A 202 17.57 -10.26 -12.56
C SER A 202 17.29 -9.41 -13.79
N VAL A 203 16.02 -9.17 -14.10
CA VAL A 203 15.59 -8.16 -15.06
C VAL A 203 15.54 -6.79 -14.38
N ILE A 204 16.40 -5.88 -14.82
CA ILE A 204 16.49 -4.54 -14.22
C ILE A 204 15.68 -3.55 -15.07
N ILE A 205 14.84 -2.77 -14.37
CA ILE A 205 14.11 -1.63 -14.90
C ILE A 205 14.78 -0.38 -14.34
N GLU A 206 15.47 0.37 -15.19
CA GLU A 206 16.10 1.63 -14.77
C GLU A 206 15.07 2.74 -14.76
N VAL A 207 15.00 3.45 -13.66
CA VAL A 207 14.09 4.58 -13.44
C VAL A 207 14.92 5.83 -13.20
N LYS A 208 14.56 6.88 -13.89
CA LYS A 208 15.08 8.24 -13.64
C LYS A 208 13.90 9.08 -13.17
N GLY A 209 14.09 9.82 -12.09
CA GLY A 209 13.19 10.88 -11.71
C GLY A 209 13.32 12.09 -12.66
N GLU A 210 12.26 12.87 -12.77
CA GLU A 210 12.21 14.17 -13.44
C GLU A 210 12.25 15.30 -12.42
#